data_fbca1c9ca93bfb5ecbf7c7f0fc5c4dfd
#
_entry.id   fbca1c9ca93bfb5ecbf7c7f0fc5c4dfd
#
_cell.length_a   1.000
_cell.length_b   1.000
_cell.length_c   1.000
_cell.angle_alpha   90.00
_cell.angle_beta   90.00
_cell.angle_gamma   90.00
#
_symmetry.space_group_name_H-M   'P 1'
#
loop_
_entity.id
_entity.type
_entity.pdbx_description
1 polymer ?
#
loop_
_entity_poly.entity_id
_entity_poly.type
_entity_poly.pdbx_seq_one_letter_code
_entity_poly.pdbx_strand_id
1 'polypeptide(L)'
;EEVPASHTTPDPIELNSLLAKMVEAGCEYAFMECSSHAIHQHRIGGLEFVGGIFTNLTRDHLDYHKTFENYRNAKKMFFDGLPKNAFAITNADDKNGMIMVQNTKATVKTYSIKRMADFRAKILECHFEGMYLEVDGKEVGVQFIGKFNVSNLLAVYGAAIMLGKKPEDVLIAMSTLKSVNGRLEPIQSPEGYTAVVDYAHTPDALENVLSAIHDVLD
;
A
#
# COMPACT_ATOMS: atom_id res chain seq x y z
N GLU A 1 19.29 -9.92 1.78
CA GLU A 1 19.81 -10.24 0.43
C GLU A 1 18.88 -9.59 -0.60
N GLU A 2 19.44 -8.85 -1.57
CA GLU A 2 18.70 -8.30 -2.71
C GLU A 2 18.83 -9.26 -3.90
N VAL A 3 17.69 -9.63 -4.49
CA VAL A 3 17.64 -10.46 -5.68
C VAL A 3 17.19 -9.58 -6.85
N PRO A 4 18.01 -9.45 -7.91
CA PRO A 4 17.61 -8.70 -9.09
C PRO A 4 16.35 -9.29 -9.73
N ALA A 5 15.37 -8.46 -10.04
CA ALA A 5 14.13 -8.90 -10.67
C ALA A 5 13.87 -8.10 -11.97
N SER A 6 13.44 -8.79 -13.01
CA SER A 6 13.06 -8.17 -14.29
C SER A 6 11.66 -7.53 -14.25
N HIS A 7 10.84 -7.93 -13.30
CA HIS A 7 9.46 -7.48 -13.12
C HIS A 7 9.12 -7.33 -11.64
N THR A 8 8.18 -6.46 -11.31
CA THR A 8 7.64 -6.27 -9.94
C THR A 8 7.18 -7.60 -9.33
N THR A 9 6.54 -8.45 -10.11
CA THR A 9 6.16 -9.82 -9.71
C THR A 9 6.87 -10.79 -10.66
N PRO A 10 7.79 -11.65 -10.19
CA PRO A 10 8.51 -12.64 -11.00
C PRO A 10 7.60 -13.67 -11.69
N ASP A 11 8.17 -14.54 -12.51
CA ASP A 11 7.45 -15.70 -13.03
C ASP A 11 7.11 -16.71 -11.92
N PRO A 12 6.15 -17.63 -12.15
CA PRO A 12 5.67 -18.54 -11.10
C PRO A 12 6.76 -19.44 -10.50
N ILE A 13 7.72 -19.88 -11.30
CA ILE A 13 8.80 -20.80 -10.86
C ILE A 13 9.77 -20.03 -9.96
N GLU A 14 10.22 -18.87 -10.43
CA GLU A 14 11.13 -18.00 -9.71
C GLU A 14 10.49 -17.54 -8.38
N LEU A 15 9.22 -17.10 -8.42
CA LEU A 15 8.49 -16.66 -7.24
C LEU A 15 8.35 -17.77 -6.18
N ASN A 16 7.95 -18.97 -6.58
CA ASN A 16 7.83 -20.10 -5.64
C ASN A 16 9.19 -20.52 -5.08
N SER A 17 10.26 -20.50 -5.91
CA SER A 17 11.63 -20.77 -5.47
C SER A 17 12.11 -19.74 -4.44
N LEU A 18 11.79 -18.44 -4.65
CA LEU A 18 12.16 -17.38 -3.73
C LEU A 18 11.41 -17.55 -2.39
N LEU A 19 10.11 -17.82 -2.42
CA LEU A 19 9.32 -18.07 -1.22
C LEU A 19 9.82 -19.30 -0.44
N ALA A 20 10.23 -20.37 -1.12
CA ALA A 20 10.83 -21.53 -0.47
C ALA A 20 12.13 -21.15 0.26
N LYS A 21 13.02 -20.37 -0.37
CA LYS A 21 14.24 -19.86 0.28
C LYS A 21 13.94 -18.98 1.49
N MET A 22 12.88 -18.16 1.42
CA MET A 22 12.43 -17.34 2.56
C MET A 22 12.00 -18.23 3.73
N VAL A 23 11.26 -19.30 3.47
CA VAL A 23 10.85 -20.27 4.51
C VAL A 23 12.08 -20.95 5.11
N GLU A 24 13.02 -21.41 4.29
CA GLU A 24 14.29 -22.02 4.76
C GLU A 24 15.12 -21.06 5.61
N ALA A 25 15.06 -19.75 5.29
CA ALA A 25 15.71 -18.69 6.08
C ALA A 25 14.93 -18.30 7.35
N GLY A 26 13.78 -18.93 7.66
CA GLY A 26 12.98 -18.68 8.85
C GLY A 26 12.06 -17.46 8.75
N CYS A 27 11.74 -16.97 7.56
CA CYS A 27 10.77 -15.88 7.39
C CYS A 27 9.36 -16.38 7.73
N GLU A 28 8.68 -15.70 8.65
CA GLU A 28 7.31 -16.00 9.04
C GLU A 28 6.28 -15.31 8.13
N TYR A 29 6.65 -14.20 7.50
CA TYR A 29 5.79 -13.38 6.65
C TYR A 29 6.50 -13.04 5.34
N ALA A 30 5.75 -13.07 4.25
CA ALA A 30 6.14 -12.54 2.96
C ALA A 30 5.11 -11.52 2.49
N PHE A 31 5.57 -10.34 2.11
CA PHE A 31 4.74 -9.27 1.54
C PHE A 31 5.19 -9.03 0.10
N MET A 32 4.23 -8.92 -0.80
CA MET A 32 4.54 -8.73 -2.21
C MET A 32 3.53 -7.83 -2.92
N GLU A 33 3.99 -7.17 -3.95
CA GLU A 33 3.13 -6.51 -4.93
C GLU A 33 2.61 -7.53 -5.96
N CYS A 34 1.28 -7.54 -6.15
CA CYS A 34 0.63 -8.32 -7.19
C CYS A 34 0.22 -7.39 -8.33
N SER A 35 1.07 -7.27 -9.35
CA SER A 35 0.76 -6.44 -10.51
C SER A 35 -0.42 -7.00 -11.30
N SER A 36 -1.18 -6.13 -12.00
CA SER A 36 -2.30 -6.55 -12.84
C SER A 36 -1.89 -7.53 -13.95
N HIS A 37 -0.67 -7.38 -14.48
CA HIS A 37 -0.07 -8.33 -15.42
C HIS A 37 0.15 -9.69 -14.78
N ALA A 38 0.74 -9.70 -13.57
CA ALA A 38 1.03 -10.94 -12.85
C ALA A 38 -0.25 -11.72 -12.51
N ILE A 39 -1.31 -11.02 -12.09
CA ILE A 39 -2.61 -11.63 -11.83
C ILE A 39 -3.20 -12.20 -13.13
N HIS A 40 -3.26 -11.40 -14.18
CA HIS A 40 -3.84 -11.77 -15.47
C HIS A 40 -3.06 -12.91 -16.16
N GLN A 41 -1.73 -12.95 -15.98
CA GLN A 41 -0.84 -13.97 -16.54
C GLN A 41 -0.66 -15.17 -15.59
N HIS A 42 -1.40 -15.26 -14.48
CA HIS A 42 -1.31 -16.33 -13.49
C HIS A 42 0.08 -16.53 -12.87
N ARG A 43 0.93 -15.48 -12.81
CA ARG A 43 2.26 -15.56 -12.19
C ARG A 43 2.22 -15.86 -10.69
N ILE A 44 1.12 -15.55 -10.03
CA ILE A 44 0.86 -15.85 -8.61
C ILE A 44 0.10 -17.17 -8.43
N GLY A 45 -0.03 -17.97 -9.50
CA GLY A 45 -0.70 -19.28 -9.44
C GLY A 45 -0.02 -20.23 -8.47
N GLY A 46 -0.83 -21.01 -7.73
CA GLY A 46 -0.33 -21.95 -6.72
C GLY A 46 -0.04 -21.34 -5.35
N LEU A 47 -0.12 -20.02 -5.18
CA LEU A 47 0.04 -19.37 -3.89
C LEU A 47 -1.30 -19.23 -3.16
N GLU A 48 -1.28 -19.49 -1.85
CA GLU A 48 -2.37 -19.15 -0.94
C GLU A 48 -2.03 -17.89 -0.15
N PHE A 49 -2.88 -16.86 -0.30
CA PHE A 49 -2.70 -15.59 0.39
C PHE A 49 -3.52 -15.56 1.67
N VAL A 50 -2.88 -15.18 2.78
CA VAL A 50 -3.55 -14.92 4.07
C VAL A 50 -4.38 -13.63 3.99
N GLY A 51 -4.00 -12.69 3.14
CA GLY A 51 -4.74 -11.46 2.93
C GLY A 51 -4.34 -10.71 1.67
N GLY A 52 -5.19 -9.77 1.30
CA GLY A 52 -4.97 -8.84 0.20
C GLY A 52 -5.32 -7.42 0.59
N ILE A 53 -4.56 -6.46 0.05
CA ILE A 53 -4.77 -5.03 0.29
C ILE A 53 -4.96 -4.33 -1.04
N PHE A 54 -6.05 -3.59 -1.18
CA PHE A 54 -6.27 -2.67 -2.29
C PHE A 54 -6.01 -1.24 -1.83
N THR A 55 -5.06 -0.58 -2.47
CA THR A 55 -4.68 0.80 -2.15
C THR A 55 -5.40 1.82 -3.02
N ASN A 56 -5.20 1.76 -4.32
CA ASN A 56 -5.85 2.66 -5.29
C ASN A 56 -5.80 2.08 -6.72
N LEU A 57 -6.55 2.71 -7.62
CA LEU A 57 -6.53 2.41 -9.04
C LEU A 57 -6.62 3.70 -9.86
N THR A 58 -5.50 4.08 -10.47
CA THR A 58 -5.40 5.19 -11.42
C THR A 58 -5.26 4.67 -12.85
N ARG A 59 -5.32 5.55 -13.85
CA ARG A 59 -5.14 5.15 -15.25
C ARG A 59 -3.70 4.79 -15.53
N ASP A 60 -3.47 3.51 -15.78
CA ASP A 60 -2.16 2.95 -16.14
C ASP A 60 -2.34 1.65 -16.93
N HIS A 61 -1.29 1.16 -17.57
CA HIS A 61 -1.24 -0.15 -18.26
C HIS A 61 -2.33 -0.37 -19.32
N LEU A 62 -2.84 0.72 -19.96
CA LEU A 62 -3.86 0.61 -21.01
C LEU A 62 -3.31 0.09 -22.33
N ASP A 63 -2.01 0.16 -22.53
CA ASP A 63 -1.29 -0.51 -23.63
C ASP A 63 -1.53 -2.03 -23.61
N TYR A 64 -1.53 -2.64 -22.42
CA TYR A 64 -1.76 -4.07 -22.22
C TYR A 64 -3.25 -4.40 -22.05
N HIS A 65 -3.95 -3.77 -21.13
CA HIS A 65 -5.34 -4.10 -20.79
C HIS A 65 -6.38 -3.53 -21.75
N LYS A 66 -6.00 -2.60 -22.64
CA LYS A 66 -6.83 -1.90 -23.65
C LYS A 66 -7.88 -0.96 -23.04
N THR A 67 -8.55 -1.34 -21.97
CA THR A 67 -9.57 -0.52 -21.30
C THR A 67 -9.31 -0.46 -19.78
N PHE A 68 -9.76 0.62 -19.15
CA PHE A 68 -9.72 0.76 -17.70
C PHE A 68 -10.53 -0.34 -16.98
N GLU A 69 -11.62 -0.76 -17.59
CA GLU A 69 -12.45 -1.84 -17.05
C GLU A 69 -11.70 -3.17 -17.01
N ASN A 70 -11.02 -3.55 -18.09
CA ASN A 70 -10.19 -4.75 -18.14
C ASN A 70 -9.04 -4.68 -17.10
N TYR A 71 -8.40 -3.52 -16.97
CA TYR A 71 -7.37 -3.30 -15.97
C TYR A 71 -7.89 -3.47 -14.54
N ARG A 72 -9.04 -2.85 -14.23
CA ARG A 72 -9.73 -3.02 -12.95
C ARG A 72 -10.09 -4.48 -12.70
N ASN A 73 -10.70 -5.13 -13.68
CA ASN A 73 -11.14 -6.53 -13.58
C ASN A 73 -9.95 -7.48 -13.37
N ALA A 74 -8.83 -7.24 -14.05
CA ALA A 74 -7.59 -8.02 -13.83
C ALA A 74 -7.10 -7.93 -12.36
N LYS A 75 -7.08 -6.75 -11.77
CA LYS A 75 -6.75 -6.60 -10.34
C LYS A 75 -7.81 -7.25 -9.42
N LYS A 76 -9.09 -7.16 -9.79
CA LYS A 76 -10.20 -7.73 -9.02
C LYS A 76 -10.12 -9.26 -8.93
N MET A 77 -9.60 -9.95 -9.94
CA MET A 77 -9.42 -11.40 -9.93
C MET A 77 -8.63 -11.89 -8.70
N PHE A 78 -7.66 -11.10 -8.22
CA PHE A 78 -6.91 -11.43 -7.01
C PHE A 78 -7.83 -11.52 -5.79
N PHE A 79 -8.69 -10.53 -5.58
CA PHE A 79 -9.61 -10.49 -4.43
C PHE A 79 -10.71 -11.54 -4.54
N ASP A 80 -11.21 -11.79 -5.75
CA ASP A 80 -12.22 -12.84 -6.02
C ASP A 80 -11.65 -14.25 -5.73
N GLY A 81 -10.34 -14.42 -5.90
CA GLY A 81 -9.62 -15.68 -5.66
C GLY A 81 -9.23 -15.91 -4.19
N LEU A 82 -9.35 -14.93 -3.30
CA LEU A 82 -8.98 -15.08 -1.89
C LEU A 82 -9.85 -16.13 -1.19
N PRO A 83 -9.26 -17.04 -0.39
CA PRO A 83 -10.01 -18.05 0.34
C PRO A 83 -10.82 -17.44 1.51
N LYS A 84 -11.79 -18.17 2.02
CA LYS A 84 -12.70 -17.71 3.08
C LYS A 84 -11.99 -17.35 4.40
N ASN A 85 -10.88 -17.99 4.67
CA ASN A 85 -10.05 -17.74 5.86
C ASN A 85 -9.05 -16.59 5.70
N ALA A 86 -8.99 -15.96 4.52
CA ALA A 86 -8.19 -14.78 4.27
C ALA A 86 -8.93 -13.49 4.68
N PHE A 87 -8.21 -12.36 4.64
CA PHE A 87 -8.80 -11.03 4.74
C PHE A 87 -8.60 -10.24 3.44
N ALA A 88 -9.48 -9.29 3.19
CA ALA A 88 -9.39 -8.34 2.09
C ALA A 88 -9.55 -6.93 2.66
N ILE A 89 -8.48 -6.14 2.66
CA ILE A 89 -8.51 -4.75 3.10
C ILE A 89 -8.64 -3.86 1.86
N THR A 90 -9.60 -2.94 1.87
CA THR A 90 -9.85 -2.06 0.73
C THR A 90 -9.94 -0.59 1.13
N ASN A 91 -9.39 0.27 0.27
CA ASN A 91 -9.48 1.71 0.40
C ASN A 91 -10.90 2.19 0.06
N ALA A 92 -11.64 2.64 1.07
CA ALA A 92 -12.99 3.19 0.88
C ALA A 92 -12.99 4.59 0.25
N ASP A 93 -11.85 5.28 0.20
CA ASP A 93 -11.72 6.58 -0.46
C ASP A 93 -11.52 6.46 -1.98
N ASP A 94 -11.10 5.28 -2.48
CA ASP A 94 -11.04 5.00 -3.91
C ASP A 94 -12.40 4.52 -4.41
N LYS A 95 -12.87 5.07 -5.53
CA LYS A 95 -14.15 4.72 -6.17
C LYS A 95 -14.25 3.24 -6.57
N ASN A 96 -13.12 2.58 -6.82
CA ASN A 96 -13.07 1.17 -7.18
C ASN A 96 -12.91 0.27 -5.94
N GLY A 97 -12.66 0.81 -4.75
CA GLY A 97 -12.36 0.05 -3.54
C GLY A 97 -13.41 -1.04 -3.25
N MET A 98 -14.68 -0.65 -3.17
CA MET A 98 -15.76 -1.61 -2.92
C MET A 98 -15.99 -2.57 -4.09
N ILE A 99 -15.70 -2.14 -5.33
CA ILE A 99 -15.80 -3.02 -6.51
C ILE A 99 -14.77 -4.15 -6.42
N MET A 100 -13.55 -3.86 -5.95
CA MET A 100 -12.50 -4.87 -5.82
C MET A 100 -12.88 -6.04 -4.92
N VAL A 101 -13.60 -5.77 -3.84
CA VAL A 101 -13.95 -6.79 -2.83
C VAL A 101 -15.39 -7.31 -2.96
N GLN A 102 -16.11 -6.92 -4.01
CA GLN A 102 -17.53 -7.21 -4.18
C GLN A 102 -17.87 -8.70 -4.16
N ASN A 103 -17.01 -9.54 -4.75
CA ASN A 103 -17.26 -10.98 -4.90
C ASN A 103 -16.30 -11.85 -4.06
N THR A 104 -15.45 -11.24 -3.23
CA THR A 104 -14.50 -12.00 -2.42
C THR A 104 -15.22 -12.85 -1.39
N LYS A 105 -14.63 -14.01 -1.07
CA LYS A 105 -15.07 -14.86 0.04
C LYS A 105 -14.37 -14.53 1.36
N ALA A 106 -13.31 -13.71 1.28
CA ALA A 106 -12.50 -13.30 2.41
C ALA A 106 -13.26 -12.34 3.34
N THR A 107 -12.78 -12.19 4.57
CA THR A 107 -13.28 -11.18 5.51
C THR A 107 -12.90 -9.79 5.01
N VAL A 108 -13.89 -8.98 4.63
CA VAL A 108 -13.67 -7.63 4.13
C VAL A 108 -13.50 -6.64 5.28
N LYS A 109 -12.46 -5.81 5.19
CA LYS A 109 -12.21 -4.65 6.03
C LYS A 109 -11.94 -3.43 5.16
N THR A 110 -12.41 -2.28 5.59
CA THR A 110 -12.25 -1.01 4.90
C THR A 110 -11.29 -0.10 5.64
N TYR A 111 -10.58 0.76 4.93
CA TYR A 111 -9.85 1.86 5.53
C TYR A 111 -10.11 3.18 4.81
N SER A 112 -10.02 4.30 5.55
CA SER A 112 -10.31 5.62 5.01
C SER A 112 -9.70 6.74 5.86
N ILE A 113 -9.28 7.81 5.20
CA ILE A 113 -8.92 9.08 5.82
C ILE A 113 -10.03 10.15 5.66
N LYS A 114 -11.10 9.85 4.89
CA LYS A 114 -12.15 10.82 4.53
C LYS A 114 -13.53 10.46 5.08
N ARG A 115 -13.80 9.18 5.32
CA ARG A 115 -15.14 8.68 5.66
C ARG A 115 -15.09 7.58 6.73
N MET A 116 -16.27 7.10 7.15
CA MET A 116 -16.38 5.99 8.08
C MET A 116 -15.85 4.71 7.44
N ALA A 117 -15.00 3.99 8.18
CA ALA A 117 -14.38 2.74 7.77
C ALA A 117 -14.01 1.91 9.01
N ASP A 118 -13.61 0.64 8.81
CA ASP A 118 -13.12 -0.22 9.90
C ASP A 118 -11.81 0.31 10.50
N PHE A 119 -10.91 0.83 9.68
CA PHE A 119 -9.67 1.49 10.09
C PHE A 119 -9.70 2.94 9.63
N ARG A 120 -9.40 3.87 10.52
CA ARG A 120 -9.48 5.31 10.24
C ARG A 120 -8.26 6.05 10.70
N ALA A 121 -7.86 7.04 9.91
CA ALA A 121 -6.89 8.01 10.34
C ALA A 121 -7.37 9.43 10.04
N LYS A 122 -6.95 10.37 10.89
CA LYS A 122 -7.13 11.80 10.73
C LYS A 122 -5.78 12.48 10.88
N ILE A 123 -5.46 13.40 10.00
CA ILE A 123 -4.27 14.24 10.12
C ILE A 123 -4.59 15.36 11.11
N LEU A 124 -3.81 15.45 12.17
CA LEU A 124 -3.91 16.51 13.18
C LEU A 124 -2.98 17.67 12.82
N GLU A 125 -1.73 17.35 12.47
CA GLU A 125 -0.71 18.32 12.07
C GLU A 125 0.16 17.75 10.95
N CYS A 126 0.70 18.62 10.09
CA CYS A 126 1.58 18.26 8.97
C CYS A 126 2.78 19.22 8.92
N HIS A 127 4.01 18.67 8.96
CA HIS A 127 5.28 19.40 8.90
C HIS A 127 6.24 18.65 7.97
N PHE A 128 7.34 19.29 7.55
CA PHE A 128 8.38 18.64 6.73
C PHE A 128 9.08 17.47 7.44
N GLU A 129 9.11 17.49 8.77
CA GLU A 129 9.69 16.42 9.59
C GLU A 129 8.75 15.24 9.77
N GLY A 130 7.45 15.40 9.43
CA GLY A 130 6.45 14.35 9.57
C GLY A 130 5.06 14.87 9.90
N MET A 131 4.19 13.97 10.29
CA MET A 131 2.80 14.27 10.62
C MET A 131 2.41 13.72 11.99
N TYR A 132 1.48 14.42 12.66
CA TYR A 132 0.72 13.88 13.78
C TYR A 132 -0.63 13.38 13.29
N LEU A 133 -0.92 12.13 13.60
CA LEU A 133 -2.12 11.42 13.16
C LEU A 133 -2.92 10.94 14.36
N GLU A 134 -4.24 10.93 14.23
CA GLU A 134 -5.13 10.11 15.06
C GLU A 134 -5.48 8.85 14.25
N VAL A 135 -5.12 7.67 14.74
CA VAL A 135 -5.42 6.37 14.14
C VAL A 135 -6.32 5.58 15.09
N ASP A 136 -7.56 5.33 14.69
CA ASP A 136 -8.58 4.65 15.51
C ASP A 136 -8.69 5.22 16.95
N GLY A 137 -8.64 6.56 17.06
CA GLY A 137 -8.76 7.29 18.33
C GLY A 137 -7.48 7.35 19.16
N LYS A 138 -6.33 6.96 18.62
CA LYS A 138 -5.02 7.05 19.26
C LYS A 138 -4.09 7.95 18.46
N GLU A 139 -3.37 8.81 19.15
CA GLU A 139 -2.42 9.73 18.51
C GLU A 139 -1.06 9.07 18.28
N VAL A 140 -0.45 9.36 17.12
CA VAL A 140 0.86 8.88 16.74
C VAL A 140 1.58 9.90 15.84
N GLY A 141 2.84 10.20 16.15
CA GLY A 141 3.74 10.93 15.26
C GLY A 141 4.39 9.98 14.26
N VAL A 142 4.43 10.35 12.97
CA VAL A 142 5.06 9.56 11.90
C VAL A 142 6.01 10.41 11.08
N GLN A 143 7.10 9.81 10.59
CA GLN A 143 8.14 10.50 9.81
C GLN A 143 7.81 10.46 8.30
N PHE A 144 6.55 10.68 7.94
CA PHE A 144 6.05 10.72 6.57
C PHE A 144 5.29 12.00 6.34
N ILE A 145 5.27 12.49 5.11
CA ILE A 145 4.45 13.62 4.68
C ILE A 145 3.50 13.21 3.55
N GLY A 146 2.42 13.96 3.39
CA GLY A 146 1.43 13.76 2.32
C GLY A 146 0.29 12.79 2.68
N LYS A 147 -0.91 13.20 2.33
CA LYS A 147 -2.18 12.46 2.60
C LYS A 147 -2.16 11.03 2.05
N PHE A 148 -1.49 10.79 0.91
CA PHE A 148 -1.39 9.47 0.33
C PHE A 148 -0.54 8.52 1.21
N ASN A 149 0.49 9.03 1.90
CA ASN A 149 1.27 8.25 2.85
C ASN A 149 0.47 7.90 4.10
N VAL A 150 -0.43 8.77 4.56
CA VAL A 150 -1.37 8.42 5.64
C VAL A 150 -2.27 7.26 5.22
N SER A 151 -2.78 7.28 3.98
CA SER A 151 -3.56 6.19 3.42
C SER A 151 -2.75 4.88 3.34
N ASN A 152 -1.48 4.95 2.91
CA ASN A 152 -0.58 3.80 2.87
C ASN A 152 -0.28 3.24 4.27
N LEU A 153 0.04 4.11 5.24
CA LEU A 153 0.28 3.72 6.63
C LEU A 153 -0.96 3.06 7.24
N LEU A 154 -2.15 3.58 6.95
CA LEU A 154 -3.40 3.03 7.45
C LEU A 154 -3.69 1.63 6.85
N ALA A 155 -3.32 1.40 5.58
CA ALA A 155 -3.39 0.08 4.96
C ALA A 155 -2.43 -0.92 5.63
N VAL A 156 -1.20 -0.49 5.96
CA VAL A 156 -0.21 -1.29 6.71
C VAL A 156 -0.70 -1.58 8.13
N TYR A 157 -1.24 -0.56 8.82
CA TYR A 157 -1.85 -0.71 10.14
C TYR A 157 -2.97 -1.76 10.10
N GLY A 158 -3.92 -1.63 9.18
CA GLY A 158 -5.01 -2.59 9.03
C GLY A 158 -4.51 -4.02 8.77
N ALA A 159 -3.48 -4.18 7.93
CA ALA A 159 -2.88 -5.50 7.68
C ALA A 159 -2.26 -6.10 8.95
N ALA A 160 -1.52 -5.30 9.72
CA ALA A 160 -0.92 -5.75 10.97
C ALA A 160 -1.99 -6.18 12.01
N ILE A 161 -3.08 -5.41 12.12
CA ILE A 161 -4.22 -5.78 12.99
C ILE A 161 -4.86 -7.08 12.54
N MET A 162 -5.08 -7.26 11.23
CA MET A 162 -5.66 -8.50 10.69
C MET A 162 -4.72 -9.71 10.84
N LEU A 163 -3.41 -9.49 10.97
CA LEU A 163 -2.40 -10.50 11.32
C LEU A 163 -2.27 -10.71 12.85
N GLY A 164 -3.16 -10.11 13.66
CA GLY A 164 -3.23 -10.33 15.11
C GLY A 164 -2.25 -9.50 15.94
N LYS A 165 -1.63 -8.47 15.37
CA LYS A 165 -0.77 -7.56 16.13
C LYS A 165 -1.62 -6.59 16.96
N LYS A 166 -1.10 -6.19 18.12
CA LYS A 166 -1.80 -5.25 19.01
C LYS A 166 -1.70 -3.82 18.43
N PRO A 167 -2.78 -3.03 18.49
CA PRO A 167 -2.77 -1.66 17.96
C PRO A 167 -1.62 -0.80 18.48
N GLU A 168 -1.33 -0.87 19.78
CA GLU A 168 -0.27 -0.09 20.43
C GLU A 168 1.11 -0.43 19.84
N ASP A 169 1.41 -1.72 19.69
CA ASP A 169 2.70 -2.18 19.15
C ASP A 169 2.87 -1.74 17.68
N VAL A 170 1.78 -1.76 16.91
CA VAL A 170 1.78 -1.31 15.52
C VAL A 170 2.02 0.19 15.42
N LEU A 171 1.37 1.00 16.26
CA LEU A 171 1.54 2.45 16.28
C LEU A 171 2.96 2.85 16.70
N ILE A 172 3.54 2.17 17.71
CA ILE A 172 4.94 2.36 18.10
C ILE A 172 5.86 2.04 16.92
N ALA A 173 5.65 0.91 16.22
CA ALA A 173 6.45 0.58 15.04
C ALA A 173 6.30 1.64 13.95
N MET A 174 5.07 2.11 13.66
CA MET A 174 4.81 3.15 12.65
C MET A 174 5.53 4.46 12.96
N SER A 175 5.66 4.86 14.23
CA SER A 175 6.36 6.09 14.63
C SER A 175 7.87 6.05 14.35
N THR A 176 8.44 4.86 14.20
CA THR A 176 9.88 4.66 13.92
C THR A 176 10.19 4.44 12.45
N LEU A 177 9.17 4.25 11.61
CA LEU A 177 9.35 4.06 10.17
C LEU A 177 9.83 5.36 9.52
N LYS A 178 10.75 5.21 8.58
CA LYS A 178 11.24 6.31 7.73
C LYS A 178 10.67 6.16 6.33
N SER A 179 10.65 7.27 5.57
CA SER A 179 10.30 7.22 4.16
C SER A 179 11.23 6.26 3.40
N VAL A 180 10.67 5.56 2.44
CA VAL A 180 11.46 4.75 1.51
C VAL A 180 12.21 5.69 0.57
N ASN A 181 13.47 5.36 0.26
CA ASN A 181 14.29 6.15 -0.66
C ASN A 181 13.55 6.42 -1.98
N GLY A 182 13.53 7.67 -2.41
CA GLY A 182 12.82 8.10 -3.62
C GLY A 182 11.28 8.09 -3.50
N ARG A 183 10.71 8.11 -2.29
CA ARG A 183 9.28 8.23 -2.04
C ARG A 183 8.99 9.40 -1.11
N LEU A 184 8.75 10.56 -1.71
CA LEU A 184 8.57 11.84 -1.01
C LEU A 184 9.63 12.04 0.09
N GLU A 185 10.87 11.79 -0.27
CA GLU A 185 12.02 11.81 0.63
C GLU A 185 12.53 13.24 0.78
N PRO A 186 12.36 13.88 1.96
CA PRO A 186 12.86 15.23 2.18
C PRO A 186 14.35 15.18 2.52
N ILE A 187 15.14 15.99 1.82
CA ILE A 187 16.57 16.18 2.07
C ILE A 187 16.80 17.63 2.50
N GLN A 188 17.17 17.81 3.74
CA GLN A 188 17.46 19.13 4.30
C GLN A 188 18.84 19.62 3.87
N SER A 189 18.91 20.83 3.27
CA SER A 189 20.16 21.49 2.96
C SER A 189 20.65 22.32 4.15
N PRO A 190 21.96 22.36 4.41
CA PRO A 190 22.55 23.31 5.39
C PRO A 190 22.26 24.77 5.04
N GLU A 191 21.95 25.07 3.79
CA GLU A 191 21.64 26.43 3.30
C GLU A 191 20.16 26.83 3.52
N GLY A 192 19.34 25.96 4.16
CA GLY A 192 17.98 26.29 4.57
C GLY A 192 16.90 25.99 3.53
N TYR A 193 17.20 25.25 2.47
CA TYR A 193 16.17 24.71 1.56
C TYR A 193 15.97 23.20 1.75
N THR A 194 14.80 22.71 1.39
CA THR A 194 14.48 21.28 1.38
C THR A 194 14.34 20.81 -0.07
N ALA A 195 15.12 19.79 -0.45
CA ALA A 195 14.92 19.05 -1.69
C ALA A 195 14.02 17.83 -1.40
N VAL A 196 13.12 17.50 -2.33
CA VAL A 196 12.26 16.34 -2.22
C VAL A 196 12.54 15.40 -3.38
N VAL A 197 12.84 14.14 -3.09
CA VAL A 197 13.07 13.09 -4.11
C VAL A 197 11.87 12.17 -4.16
N ASP A 198 11.26 12.00 -5.35
CA ASP A 198 10.14 11.08 -5.57
C ASP A 198 10.23 10.40 -6.94
N TYR A 199 9.67 9.20 -7.02
CA TYR A 199 9.60 8.41 -8.27
C TYR A 199 8.37 8.75 -9.13
N ALA A 200 7.63 9.81 -8.83
CA ALA A 200 6.44 10.23 -9.57
C ALA A 200 6.77 10.46 -11.05
N HIS A 201 6.15 9.67 -11.92
CA HIS A 201 6.35 9.72 -13.39
C HIS A 201 5.03 9.69 -14.17
N THR A 202 3.89 9.75 -13.47
CA THR A 202 2.57 9.92 -14.07
C THR A 202 1.95 11.25 -13.63
N PRO A 203 1.02 11.84 -14.41
CA PRO A 203 0.36 13.09 -14.02
C PRO A 203 -0.27 13.03 -12.63
N ASP A 204 -1.03 11.97 -12.32
CA ASP A 204 -1.69 11.78 -11.02
C ASP A 204 -0.66 11.68 -9.87
N ALA A 205 0.47 10.98 -10.11
CA ALA A 205 1.52 10.85 -9.09
C ALA A 205 2.20 12.20 -8.83
N LEU A 206 2.51 12.96 -9.88
CA LEU A 206 3.13 14.27 -9.76
C LEU A 206 2.20 15.27 -9.05
N GLU A 207 0.90 15.28 -9.36
CA GLU A 207 -0.10 16.09 -8.68
C GLU A 207 -0.16 15.78 -7.18
N ASN A 208 -0.13 14.50 -6.80
CA ASN A 208 -0.11 14.09 -5.40
C ASN A 208 1.15 14.58 -4.66
N VAL A 209 2.33 14.50 -5.29
CA VAL A 209 3.59 14.99 -4.71
C VAL A 209 3.56 16.50 -4.53
N LEU A 210 3.16 17.25 -5.56
CA LEU A 210 3.07 18.71 -5.48
C LEU A 210 2.04 19.17 -4.46
N SER A 211 0.88 18.50 -4.37
CA SER A 211 -0.13 18.79 -3.35
C SER A 211 0.39 18.51 -1.94
N ALA A 212 1.15 17.43 -1.76
CA ALA A 212 1.72 17.11 -0.46
C ALA A 212 2.76 18.14 0.00
N ILE A 213 3.56 18.68 -0.93
CA ILE A 213 4.52 19.74 -0.63
C ILE A 213 3.77 21.05 -0.30
N HIS A 214 2.69 21.35 -1.03
CA HIS A 214 1.88 22.54 -0.76
C HIS A 214 1.19 22.48 0.60
N ASP A 215 0.60 21.32 0.96
CA ASP A 215 -0.04 21.10 2.26
C ASP A 215 0.92 21.29 3.48
N VAL A 216 2.24 21.25 3.27
CA VAL A 216 3.26 21.47 4.32
C VAL A 216 3.71 22.93 4.38
N LEU A 217 3.54 23.69 3.29
CA LEU A 217 3.98 25.09 3.19
C LEU A 217 2.91 26.08 3.70
N ASP A 218 1.64 25.66 3.78
CA ASP A 218 0.50 26.42 4.29
C ASP A 218 0.34 26.24 5.81
#